data_fc13ae431023e3c70bcd745f292be004
#
_entry.id   fc13ae431023e3c70bcd745f292be004
#
_cell.length_a   1.000
_cell.length_b   1.000
_cell.length_c   1.000
_cell.angle_alpha   90.00
_cell.angle_beta   90.00
_cell.angle_gamma   90.00
#
_symmetry.space_group_name_H-M   'P 1'
#
loop_
_entity.id
_entity.type
_entity.pdbx_description
1 polymer ?
#
loop_
_entity_poly.entity_id
_entity_poly.type
_entity_poly.pdbx_seq_one_letter_code
_entity_poly.pdbx_strand_id
1 'polypeptide(L)'
;MVMTRVAVDEVRERVGAVTDPEIPTLSIADLGIVRGVEADEAAGAVRVRITPTYSGRPAMEVIARDIVDAAAAAGWDASVEIVHSPPWTTDWLTERGRAALAELDIAPPGPRATGASGPVPVTIGRAPHTASVEPVACPRCGSADTELLARFGTTACKALHRCRACGDPFDEFKAV
;
A
#
# COMPACT_ATOMS: atom_id res chain seq x y z
N MET A 1 14.13 -19.26 -29.09
CA MET A 1 13.34 -20.09 -28.17
C MET A 1 11.99 -19.39 -28.03
N VAL A 2 10.92 -19.95 -28.61
CA VAL A 2 9.59 -19.33 -28.51
C VAL A 2 9.10 -19.59 -27.07
N MET A 3 9.04 -18.54 -26.24
CA MET A 3 8.43 -18.67 -24.91
C MET A 3 6.94 -18.89 -25.10
N THR A 4 6.44 -19.99 -24.55
CA THR A 4 5.00 -20.27 -24.56
C THR A 4 4.33 -19.29 -23.61
N ARG A 5 3.36 -18.52 -24.15
CA ARG A 5 2.56 -17.58 -23.36
C ARG A 5 1.70 -18.35 -22.36
N VAL A 6 1.68 -17.91 -21.11
CA VAL A 6 0.79 -18.46 -20.08
C VAL A 6 -0.64 -17.92 -20.26
N ALA A 7 -1.60 -18.55 -19.59
CA ALA A 7 -3.00 -18.11 -19.59
C ALA A 7 -3.15 -16.70 -18.98
N VAL A 8 -4.24 -15.99 -19.33
CA VAL A 8 -4.52 -14.63 -18.86
C VAL A 8 -4.59 -14.57 -17.32
N ASP A 9 -5.19 -15.55 -16.68
CA ASP A 9 -5.29 -15.55 -15.21
C ASP A 9 -3.93 -15.72 -14.55
N GLU A 10 -3.04 -16.53 -15.15
CA GLU A 10 -1.69 -16.72 -14.64
C GLU A 10 -0.84 -15.42 -14.78
N VAL A 11 -0.96 -14.68 -15.89
CA VAL A 11 -0.23 -13.39 -15.97
C VAL A 11 -0.78 -12.37 -14.99
N ARG A 12 -2.09 -12.36 -14.71
CA ARG A 12 -2.69 -11.51 -13.67
C ARG A 12 -2.14 -11.83 -12.29
N GLU A 13 -2.04 -13.12 -11.95
CA GLU A 13 -1.46 -13.58 -10.68
C GLU A 13 0.01 -13.17 -10.56
N ARG A 14 0.82 -13.38 -11.61
CA ARG A 14 2.24 -13.01 -11.61
C ARG A 14 2.46 -11.51 -11.46
N VAL A 15 1.68 -10.70 -12.17
CA VAL A 15 1.70 -9.24 -12.02
C VAL A 15 1.29 -8.83 -10.61
N GLY A 16 0.22 -9.41 -10.09
CA GLY A 16 -0.25 -9.12 -8.72
C GLY A 16 0.74 -9.53 -7.63
N ALA A 17 1.55 -10.56 -7.88
CA ALA A 17 2.56 -11.08 -6.95
C ALA A 17 3.86 -10.26 -6.91
N VAL A 18 4.03 -9.27 -7.79
CA VAL A 18 5.15 -8.33 -7.70
C VAL A 18 5.19 -7.71 -6.31
N THR A 19 6.36 -7.71 -5.67
CA THR A 19 6.49 -7.22 -4.30
C THR A 19 6.77 -5.72 -4.25
N ASP A 20 6.33 -5.10 -3.18
CA ASP A 20 6.59 -3.69 -2.92
C ASP A 20 8.05 -3.50 -2.45
N PRO A 21 8.86 -2.62 -3.07
CA PRO A 21 10.26 -2.44 -2.67
C PRO A 21 10.44 -1.81 -1.28
N GLU A 22 9.43 -1.10 -0.76
CA GLU A 22 9.46 -0.51 0.59
C GLU A 22 8.98 -1.50 1.66
N ILE A 23 8.19 -2.53 1.27
CA ILE A 23 7.70 -3.60 2.16
C ILE A 23 7.77 -4.93 1.39
N PRO A 24 8.95 -5.56 1.26
CA PRO A 24 9.19 -6.68 0.35
C PRO A 24 8.37 -7.96 0.61
N THR A 25 7.71 -8.07 1.75
CA THR A 25 6.79 -9.17 2.07
C THR A 25 5.39 -8.94 1.56
N LEU A 26 5.06 -7.72 1.13
CA LEU A 26 3.76 -7.38 0.58
C LEU A 26 3.78 -7.36 -0.95
N SER A 27 2.81 -8.03 -1.55
CA SER A 27 2.57 -7.89 -2.97
C SER A 27 1.81 -6.60 -3.28
N ILE A 28 1.95 -6.10 -4.51
CA ILE A 28 1.22 -4.93 -4.97
C ILE A 28 -0.30 -5.19 -5.05
N ALA A 29 -0.71 -6.45 -5.19
CA ALA A 29 -2.12 -6.84 -5.08
C ALA A 29 -2.60 -6.73 -3.63
N ASP A 30 -1.82 -7.18 -2.64
CA ASP A 30 -2.18 -7.07 -1.22
C ASP A 30 -2.26 -5.63 -0.73
N LEU A 31 -1.41 -4.77 -1.27
CA LEU A 31 -1.46 -3.33 -1.03
C LEU A 31 -2.63 -2.63 -1.75
N GLY A 32 -3.35 -3.32 -2.65
CA GLY A 32 -4.41 -2.70 -3.45
C GLY A 32 -3.89 -1.66 -4.45
N ILE A 33 -2.60 -1.74 -4.82
CA ILE A 33 -1.98 -0.87 -5.83
C ILE A 33 -2.49 -1.21 -7.22
N VAL A 34 -2.74 -2.49 -7.54
CA VAL A 34 -3.25 -2.95 -8.84
C VAL A 34 -4.71 -2.58 -8.98
N ARG A 35 -5.04 -1.75 -9.98
CA ARG A 35 -6.40 -1.26 -10.26
C ARG A 35 -7.08 -1.98 -11.41
N GLY A 36 -6.32 -2.63 -12.25
CA GLY A 36 -6.84 -3.43 -13.35
C GLY A 36 -5.74 -4.04 -14.18
N VAL A 37 -6.03 -5.22 -14.73
CA VAL A 37 -5.16 -5.93 -15.67
C VAL A 37 -6.02 -6.35 -16.85
N GLU A 38 -5.83 -5.68 -17.97
CA GLU A 38 -6.55 -5.91 -19.23
C GLU A 38 -5.62 -6.62 -20.20
N ALA A 39 -6.03 -7.79 -20.69
CA ALA A 39 -5.24 -8.59 -21.60
C ALA A 39 -5.85 -8.60 -23.01
N ASP A 40 -5.03 -8.39 -24.01
CA ASP A 40 -5.33 -8.64 -25.42
C ASP A 40 -4.59 -9.92 -25.85
N GLU A 41 -5.32 -11.02 -25.87
CA GLU A 41 -4.75 -12.32 -26.23
C GLU A 41 -4.28 -12.37 -27.69
N ALA A 42 -4.97 -11.66 -28.58
CA ALA A 42 -4.61 -11.64 -30.00
C ALA A 42 -3.28 -10.90 -30.22
N ALA A 43 -3.10 -9.77 -29.56
CA ALA A 43 -1.86 -9.01 -29.60
C ALA A 43 -0.76 -9.61 -28.71
N GLY A 44 -1.11 -10.42 -27.71
CA GLY A 44 -0.18 -10.89 -26.68
C GLY A 44 0.25 -9.78 -25.73
N ALA A 45 -0.60 -8.82 -25.53
CA ALA A 45 -0.31 -7.61 -24.76
C ALA A 45 -1.17 -7.55 -23.50
N VAL A 46 -0.62 -6.96 -22.43
CA VAL A 46 -1.35 -6.71 -21.18
C VAL A 46 -1.16 -5.26 -20.77
N ARG A 47 -2.25 -4.59 -20.42
CA ARG A 47 -2.23 -3.26 -19.82
C ARG A 47 -2.52 -3.38 -18.34
N VAL A 48 -1.60 -2.87 -17.52
CA VAL A 48 -1.71 -2.89 -16.06
C VAL A 48 -1.90 -1.46 -15.56
N ARG A 49 -2.99 -1.21 -14.85
CA ARG A 49 -3.24 0.07 -14.19
C ARG A 49 -2.89 -0.06 -12.72
N ILE A 50 -2.05 0.85 -12.24
CA ILE A 50 -1.61 0.91 -10.84
C ILE A 50 -1.82 2.30 -10.26
N THR A 51 -2.00 2.38 -8.94
CA THR A 51 -2.16 3.65 -8.21
C THR A 51 -1.15 3.75 -7.07
N PRO A 52 -0.48 4.89 -6.87
CA PRO A 52 0.44 5.06 -5.75
C PRO A 52 -0.33 5.21 -4.43
N THR A 53 0.25 4.68 -3.33
CA THR A 53 -0.31 4.85 -1.98
C THR A 53 -0.17 6.30 -1.45
N TYR A 54 0.69 7.10 -2.06
CA TYR A 54 0.82 8.55 -1.86
C TYR A 54 1.41 9.20 -3.11
N SER A 55 1.10 10.49 -3.31
CA SER A 55 1.57 11.23 -4.47
C SER A 55 3.09 11.37 -4.50
N GLY A 56 3.69 11.14 -5.68
CA GLY A 56 5.15 11.26 -5.86
C GLY A 56 5.97 10.12 -5.26
N ARG A 57 5.35 8.94 -5.03
CA ARG A 57 6.04 7.76 -4.51
C ARG A 57 7.13 7.27 -5.47
N PRO A 58 8.43 7.30 -5.08
CA PRO A 58 9.53 6.88 -5.96
C PRO A 58 9.46 5.40 -6.34
N ALA A 59 8.93 4.56 -5.46
CA ALA A 59 8.79 3.11 -5.67
C ALA A 59 7.96 2.74 -6.92
N MET A 60 7.12 3.66 -7.44
CA MET A 60 6.26 3.37 -8.59
C MET A 60 7.03 3.05 -9.86
N GLU A 61 8.20 3.65 -10.08
CA GLU A 61 9.06 3.34 -11.23
C GLU A 61 9.64 1.92 -11.15
N VAL A 62 10.04 1.51 -9.95
CA VAL A 62 10.53 0.14 -9.69
C VAL A 62 9.41 -0.86 -9.89
N ILE A 63 8.25 -0.62 -9.29
CA ILE A 63 7.06 -1.47 -9.42
C ILE A 63 6.66 -1.61 -10.89
N ALA A 64 6.63 -0.51 -11.65
CA ALA A 64 6.26 -0.56 -13.07
C ALA A 64 7.22 -1.42 -13.88
N ARG A 65 8.52 -1.32 -13.65
CA ARG A 65 9.54 -2.16 -14.28
C ARG A 65 9.35 -3.63 -13.91
N ASP A 66 9.17 -3.92 -12.62
CA ASP A 66 9.03 -5.28 -12.13
C ASP A 66 7.74 -5.95 -12.66
N ILE A 67 6.67 -5.17 -12.89
CA ILE A 67 5.45 -5.62 -13.59
C ILE A 67 5.77 -6.01 -15.04
N VAL A 68 6.51 -5.18 -15.76
CA VAL A 68 6.90 -5.47 -17.15
C VAL A 68 7.74 -6.75 -17.21
N ASP A 69 8.71 -6.90 -16.32
CA ASP A 69 9.57 -8.08 -16.24
C ASP A 69 8.77 -9.35 -15.90
N ALA A 70 7.82 -9.27 -14.96
CA ALA A 70 6.96 -10.38 -14.58
C ALA A 70 6.04 -10.83 -15.74
N ALA A 71 5.48 -9.87 -16.49
CA ALA A 71 4.65 -10.14 -17.65
C ALA A 71 5.50 -10.73 -18.81
N ALA A 72 6.68 -10.18 -19.07
CA ALA A 72 7.61 -10.69 -20.09
C ALA A 72 8.03 -12.13 -19.81
N ALA A 73 8.33 -12.47 -18.54
CA ALA A 73 8.61 -13.83 -18.11
C ALA A 73 7.41 -14.78 -18.29
N ALA A 74 6.19 -14.25 -18.39
CA ALA A 74 4.95 -14.96 -18.69
C ALA A 74 4.63 -15.02 -20.20
N GLY A 75 5.47 -14.43 -21.06
CA GLY A 75 5.29 -14.39 -22.52
C GLY A 75 4.33 -13.29 -23.00
N TRP A 76 4.11 -12.26 -22.20
CA TRP A 76 3.26 -11.12 -22.50
C TRP A 76 4.04 -9.81 -22.62
N ASP A 77 3.62 -8.96 -23.56
CA ASP A 77 4.11 -7.58 -23.64
C ASP A 77 3.28 -6.67 -22.72
N ALA A 78 3.90 -6.00 -21.78
CA ALA A 78 3.17 -5.22 -20.77
C ALA A 78 3.36 -3.71 -20.93
N SER A 79 2.25 -2.98 -20.81
CA SER A 79 2.26 -1.54 -20.58
C SER A 79 1.70 -1.22 -19.21
N VAL A 80 2.35 -0.29 -18.49
CA VAL A 80 1.93 0.13 -17.14
C VAL A 80 1.45 1.56 -17.19
N GLU A 81 0.25 1.79 -16.65
CA GLU A 81 -0.37 3.10 -16.53
C GLU A 81 -0.53 3.46 -15.04
N ILE A 82 0.03 4.61 -14.64
CA ILE A 82 -0.16 5.12 -13.27
C ILE A 82 -1.41 6.00 -13.26
N VAL A 83 -2.39 5.60 -12.45
CA VAL A 83 -3.66 6.33 -12.30
C VAL A 83 -3.76 6.92 -10.89
N HIS A 84 -4.23 8.18 -10.81
CA HIS A 84 -4.38 8.90 -9.55
C HIS A 84 -5.84 9.08 -9.11
N SER A 85 -6.79 8.63 -9.95
CA SER A 85 -8.22 8.74 -9.69
C SER A 85 -8.91 7.39 -9.89
N PRO A 86 -9.68 6.90 -8.91
CA PRO A 86 -9.77 7.44 -7.55
C PRO A 86 -8.43 7.34 -6.80
N PRO A 87 -8.17 8.21 -5.81
CA PRO A 87 -6.95 8.12 -5.00
C PRO A 87 -6.94 6.80 -4.22
N TRP A 88 -5.74 6.30 -3.95
CA TRP A 88 -5.57 5.10 -3.15
C TRP A 88 -6.13 5.30 -1.73
N THR A 89 -6.67 4.23 -1.17
CA THR A 89 -7.18 4.18 0.20
C THR A 89 -6.78 2.87 0.87
N THR A 90 -6.58 2.90 2.18
CA THR A 90 -6.29 1.72 3.00
C THR A 90 -7.41 0.68 3.01
N ASP A 91 -8.60 1.02 2.54
CA ASP A 91 -9.70 0.07 2.37
C ASP A 91 -9.40 -0.97 1.27
N TRP A 92 -8.44 -0.70 0.40
CA TRP A 92 -8.00 -1.61 -0.65
C TRP A 92 -6.93 -2.62 -0.22
N LEU A 93 -6.38 -2.45 0.99
CA LEU A 93 -5.54 -3.47 1.59
C LEU A 93 -6.32 -4.76 1.80
N THR A 94 -5.76 -5.88 1.33
CA THR A 94 -6.35 -7.20 1.59
C THR A 94 -6.15 -7.61 3.06
N GLU A 95 -6.96 -8.56 3.54
CA GLU A 95 -6.74 -9.14 4.86
C GLU A 95 -5.34 -9.80 4.98
N ARG A 96 -4.87 -10.44 3.90
CA ARG A 96 -3.51 -10.99 3.83
C ARG A 96 -2.46 -9.88 3.96
N GLY A 97 -2.68 -8.74 3.30
CA GLY A 97 -1.80 -7.57 3.41
C GLY A 97 -1.77 -7.02 4.84
N ARG A 98 -2.91 -6.94 5.51
CA ARG A 98 -2.99 -6.51 6.93
C ARG A 98 -2.26 -7.47 7.85
N ALA A 99 -2.43 -8.78 7.65
CA ALA A 99 -1.73 -9.80 8.44
C ALA A 99 -0.21 -9.73 8.22
N ALA A 100 0.24 -9.58 6.98
CA ALA A 100 1.67 -9.46 6.66
C ALA A 100 2.31 -8.19 7.26
N LEU A 101 1.59 -7.07 7.34
CA LEU A 101 2.05 -5.89 8.08
C LEU A 101 2.29 -6.20 9.56
N ALA A 102 1.32 -6.87 10.20
CA ALA A 102 1.44 -7.23 11.61
C ALA A 102 2.61 -8.18 11.88
N GLU A 103 2.90 -9.13 10.97
CA GLU A 103 4.07 -10.02 11.06
C GLU A 103 5.41 -9.27 10.98
N LEU A 104 5.43 -8.09 10.40
CA LEU A 104 6.59 -7.20 10.32
C LEU A 104 6.68 -6.21 11.48
N ASP A 105 5.90 -6.39 12.53
CA ASP A 105 5.77 -5.41 13.62
C ASP A 105 5.30 -4.01 13.13
N ILE A 106 4.59 -3.95 12.00
CA ILE A 106 3.94 -2.74 11.50
C ILE A 106 2.46 -2.79 11.89
N ALA A 107 2.00 -1.85 12.69
CA ALA A 107 0.59 -1.77 13.05
C ALA A 107 -0.25 -1.53 11.79
N PRO A 108 -1.20 -2.42 11.44
CA PRO A 108 -2.10 -2.21 10.31
C PRO A 108 -2.93 -0.94 10.50
N PRO A 109 -3.39 -0.30 9.40
CA PRO A 109 -4.22 0.89 9.50
C PRO A 109 -5.52 0.58 10.24
N GLY A 110 -5.86 1.45 11.16
CA GLY A 110 -7.16 1.46 11.82
C GLY A 110 -8.31 1.72 10.83
N PRO A 111 -9.57 1.62 11.30
CA PRO A 111 -10.71 1.99 10.48
C PRO A 111 -10.53 3.45 10.04
N ARG A 112 -10.83 3.71 8.77
CA ARG A 112 -10.80 5.07 8.24
C ARG A 112 -11.73 5.95 9.08
N ALA A 113 -11.21 7.05 9.61
CA ALA A 113 -12.10 8.07 10.15
C ALA A 113 -13.06 8.46 9.00
N THR A 114 -14.33 8.12 9.13
CA THR A 114 -15.36 8.57 8.19
C THR A 114 -15.44 10.08 8.33
N GLY A 115 -14.57 10.78 7.58
CA GLY A 115 -14.60 12.23 7.48
C GLY A 115 -16.00 12.62 7.06
N ALA A 116 -16.62 13.49 7.84
CA ALA A 116 -17.90 14.07 7.46
C ALA A 116 -17.74 14.58 6.01
N SER A 117 -18.56 14.03 5.11
CA SER A 117 -18.66 14.54 3.76
C SER A 117 -19.32 15.93 3.85
N GLY A 118 -18.49 16.98 3.90
CA GLY A 118 -18.93 18.36 4.02
C GLY A 118 -17.75 19.34 4.10
N PRO A 119 -18.00 20.65 4.09
CA PRO A 119 -16.95 21.63 4.25
C PRO A 119 -16.22 21.43 5.59
N VAL A 120 -14.91 21.21 5.54
CA VAL A 120 -14.08 21.12 6.75
C VAL A 120 -13.81 22.55 7.22
N PRO A 121 -14.17 22.94 8.47
CA PRO A 121 -13.86 24.25 8.98
C PRO A 121 -12.34 24.41 9.10
N VAL A 122 -11.78 25.34 8.34
CA VAL A 122 -10.35 25.68 8.41
C VAL A 122 -10.18 26.77 9.46
N THR A 123 -9.59 26.44 10.59
CA THR A 123 -9.22 27.41 11.61
C THR A 123 -7.79 27.89 11.36
N ILE A 124 -7.62 29.16 11.05
CA ILE A 124 -6.30 29.78 10.95
C ILE A 124 -5.86 30.15 12.37
N GLY A 125 -4.97 29.35 12.94
CA GLY A 125 -4.46 29.55 14.30
C GLY A 125 -3.52 28.42 14.70
N ARG A 126 -2.81 28.58 15.83
CA ARG A 126 -2.06 27.48 16.42
C ARG A 126 -3.06 26.50 17.03
N ALA A 127 -3.50 25.53 16.22
CA ALA A 127 -4.33 24.45 16.72
C ALA A 127 -3.59 23.75 17.87
N PRO A 128 -4.22 23.51 19.03
CA PRO A 128 -3.66 22.58 19.98
C PRO A 128 -3.49 21.23 19.26
N HIS A 129 -2.34 20.58 19.38
CA HIS A 129 -2.01 19.28 18.79
C HIS A 129 -2.82 18.10 19.41
N THR A 130 -4.02 18.38 19.87
CA THR A 130 -4.98 17.40 20.40
C THR A 130 -6.00 16.99 19.34
N ALA A 131 -5.58 16.75 18.09
CA ALA A 131 -6.32 15.78 17.29
C ALA A 131 -6.18 14.47 18.06
N SER A 132 -7.27 13.97 18.60
CA SER A 132 -7.33 12.65 19.23
C SER A 132 -6.93 11.64 18.15
N VAL A 133 -5.65 11.34 18.07
CA VAL A 133 -5.15 10.21 17.30
C VAL A 133 -5.70 9.00 18.05
N GLU A 134 -6.58 8.21 17.43
CA GLU A 134 -7.01 6.98 18.05
C GLU A 134 -5.78 6.16 18.44
N PRO A 135 -5.75 5.57 19.66
CA PRO A 135 -4.58 4.85 20.10
C PRO A 135 -4.33 3.66 19.19
N VAL A 136 -3.13 3.61 18.61
CA VAL A 136 -2.70 2.53 17.75
C VAL A 136 -2.20 1.39 18.62
N ALA A 137 -2.78 0.19 18.50
CA ALA A 137 -2.34 -0.95 19.27
C ALA A 137 -0.92 -1.38 18.88
N CYS A 138 -0.09 -1.65 19.89
CA CYS A 138 1.25 -2.16 19.67
C CYS A 138 1.19 -3.56 19.03
N PRO A 139 1.83 -3.81 17.87
CA PRO A 139 1.77 -5.10 17.20
C PRO A 139 2.44 -6.23 17.99
N ARG A 140 3.34 -5.90 18.93
CA ARG A 140 4.06 -6.88 19.74
C ARG A 140 3.32 -7.33 21.00
N CYS A 141 2.73 -6.40 21.73
CA CYS A 141 2.10 -6.72 23.02
C CYS A 141 0.61 -6.41 23.10
N GLY A 142 0.02 -5.85 22.04
CA GLY A 142 -1.40 -5.52 21.96
C GLY A 142 -1.84 -4.31 22.81
N SER A 143 -0.93 -3.65 23.53
CA SER A 143 -1.25 -2.50 24.37
C SER A 143 -1.68 -1.30 23.53
N ALA A 144 -2.74 -0.64 23.96
CA ALA A 144 -3.19 0.65 23.39
C ALA A 144 -2.47 1.86 24.02
N ASP A 145 -1.63 1.65 25.06
CA ASP A 145 -0.83 2.72 25.66
C ASP A 145 0.40 2.98 24.80
N THR A 146 0.19 3.76 23.76
CA THR A 146 1.19 4.11 22.76
C THR A 146 1.28 5.61 22.56
N GLU A 147 2.42 6.09 22.10
CA GLU A 147 2.64 7.49 21.78
C GLU A 147 3.20 7.65 20.37
N LEU A 148 2.72 8.67 19.66
CA LEU A 148 3.25 9.06 18.36
C LEU A 148 4.58 9.79 18.56
N LEU A 149 5.67 9.22 18.01
CA LEU A 149 6.99 9.86 18.01
C LEU A 149 7.17 10.74 16.78
N ALA A 150 6.75 10.27 15.60
CA ALA A 150 6.86 11.02 14.36
C ALA A 150 5.70 10.68 13.40
N ARG A 151 5.14 11.73 12.76
CA ARG A 151 4.07 11.57 11.76
C ARG A 151 4.55 10.94 10.46
N PHE A 152 5.84 10.92 10.22
CA PHE A 152 6.49 10.28 9.09
C PHE A 152 7.57 9.34 9.61
N GLY A 153 7.44 8.06 9.29
CA GLY A 153 8.41 7.02 9.59
C GLY A 153 9.46 6.90 8.49
N THR A 154 9.88 5.68 8.19
CA THR A 154 10.85 5.39 7.11
C THR A 154 10.31 5.74 5.72
N THR A 155 8.99 5.75 5.56
CA THR A 155 8.30 6.15 4.33
C THR A 155 7.12 7.08 4.66
N ALA A 156 6.62 7.81 3.66
CA ALA A 156 5.53 8.77 3.87
C ALA A 156 4.19 8.11 4.28
N CYS A 157 3.98 6.84 3.95
CA CYS A 157 2.78 6.07 4.34
C CYS A 157 2.84 5.53 5.78
N LYS A 158 3.97 5.65 6.48
CA LYS A 158 4.15 5.15 7.84
C LYS A 158 4.33 6.29 8.84
N ALA A 159 3.90 6.04 10.09
CA ALA A 159 4.18 6.87 11.25
C ALA A 159 4.97 6.05 12.27
N LEU A 160 5.79 6.70 13.09
CA LEU A 160 6.58 6.04 14.12
C LEU A 160 5.92 6.23 15.48
N HIS A 161 5.69 5.15 16.18
CA HIS A 161 5.14 5.10 17.52
C HIS A 161 6.10 4.46 18.53
N ARG A 162 5.83 4.65 19.81
CA ARG A 162 6.43 3.88 20.91
C ARG A 162 5.33 3.28 21.76
N CYS A 163 5.46 2.03 22.11
CA CYS A 163 4.63 1.40 23.13
C CYS A 163 5.16 1.75 24.53
N ARG A 164 4.33 2.31 25.41
CA ARG A 164 4.71 2.62 26.79
C ARG A 164 4.69 1.40 27.70
N ALA A 165 3.97 0.34 27.30
CA ALA A 165 3.88 -0.89 28.08
C ALA A 165 5.12 -1.77 27.91
N CYS A 166 5.60 -2.00 26.67
CA CYS A 166 6.78 -2.84 26.40
C CYS A 166 8.05 -2.02 26.09
N GLY A 167 7.93 -0.71 25.81
CA GLY A 167 9.05 0.18 25.52
C GLY A 167 9.47 0.19 24.05
N ASP A 168 8.97 -0.74 23.22
CA ASP A 168 9.41 -0.90 21.83
C ASP A 168 8.86 0.19 20.91
N PRO A 169 9.69 0.72 19.98
CA PRO A 169 9.22 1.50 18.86
C PRO A 169 8.63 0.59 17.78
N PHE A 170 7.64 1.07 17.04
CA PHE A 170 7.04 0.37 15.91
C PHE A 170 6.49 1.35 14.88
N ASP A 171 6.41 0.91 13.63
CA ASP A 171 5.74 1.66 12.57
C ASP A 171 4.22 1.40 12.57
N GLU A 172 3.43 2.43 12.28
CA GLU A 172 2.02 2.33 11.92
C GLU A 172 1.87 2.57 10.42
N PHE A 173 1.14 1.74 9.71
CA PHE A 173 0.70 2.05 8.36
C PHE A 173 -0.53 2.97 8.45
N LYS A 174 -0.37 4.24 8.04
CA LYS A 174 -1.39 5.29 8.24
C LYS A 174 -2.66 5.04 7.44
N ALA A 175 -3.82 5.23 8.07
CA ALA A 175 -5.10 5.25 7.37
C ALA A 175 -5.23 6.51 6.48
N VAL A 176 -5.61 6.33 5.21
CA VAL A 176 -5.84 7.37 4.21
C VAL A 176 -7.06 7.05 3.34
#